data_05631d0cdd1a9ec051b9ccff8e352c9f
#
_entry.id   05631d0cdd1a9ec051b9ccff8e352c9f
#
_cell.length_a   1.000
_cell.length_b   1.000
_cell.length_c   1.000
_cell.angle_alpha   90.00
_cell.angle_beta   90.00
_cell.angle_gamma   90.00
#
_symmetry.space_group_name_H-M   'P 1'
#
loop_
_entity.id
_entity.type
_entity.pdbx_description
1 polymer ?
#
loop_
_entity_poly.entity_id
_entity_poly.type
_entity_poly.pdbx_seq_one_letter_code
_entity_poly.pdbx_strand_id
1 'polypeptide(L)'
;MNDTLSNTQQSRETIECDVLIVGAGPAGLSAALKLKLQANDAGKELSIIVLDKGAEPGSHILSGAVMDPRALNELIPDWQERGAPIKQPVTQDKLLLLTNEKCINLPDALIPDNFRNHGNFIVSLGNLIKWLAGQAETSGVDIYAGFSATEILYDQDTNIIGVVTGDMGRHRDGSKKEGFQSGIEILAKYTIFAEGARGSLAKELIKKFHLDTGKAPQSFSIGIKELWEVPSDQSHPGLVIHTTGWPLDKESFGGGFLYHLNDNKIALGLVVGLDYSNPWLSPFQEMQRLKTHPSIRKYIDRGKRIGYGARAINNGGIASMPDPCLPGGLLIGCNAGTLNASRIKGIHTAIKSGMIAADAIFNALLDNRKNDILTEYQTLLRQSWLWQELENGSNFKPWFKKGRVIGFIMTGIEHWLLPRMGIKKIPWRVKNNRPDNITLQPANKSQKKLYDKPDGKLTFDILSSVYLSNTWHDDDQPVHLKISDQNIPISINLDIYGGPEERYCPAGVYEFLQDSETQNMRLQINSQNCIHCKVCDIKDPKQNITWTTPEGGNVPNYTGM
;
A
#
# COMPACT_ATOMS: atom_id res chain seq x y z
N MET A 1 1.27 2.68 57.29
CA MET A 1 1.67 3.79 56.42
C MET A 1 1.32 3.35 54.99
N ASN A 2 0.21 3.84 54.48
CA ASN A 2 -0.29 3.54 53.17
C ASN A 2 0.36 4.51 52.17
N ASP A 3 1.31 4.05 51.42
CA ASP A 3 1.77 4.76 50.21
C ASP A 3 0.80 4.52 49.08
N THR A 4 -0.15 5.40 48.94
CA THR A 4 -0.95 5.57 47.73
C THR A 4 -0.03 6.14 46.67
N LEU A 5 0.49 5.25 45.80
CA LEU A 5 1.09 5.63 44.55
C LEU A 5 0.02 6.33 43.69
N SER A 6 0.00 7.64 43.76
CA SER A 6 -0.76 8.49 42.86
C SER A 6 -0.18 8.29 41.45
N ASN A 7 -0.86 7.51 40.65
CA ASN A 7 -0.64 7.43 39.23
C ASN A 7 -1.10 8.76 38.60
N THR A 8 -0.27 9.80 38.70
CA THR A 8 -0.46 11.04 37.92
C THR A 8 -0.26 10.70 36.47
N GLN A 9 -1.34 10.30 35.80
CA GLN A 9 -1.41 10.35 34.34
C GLN A 9 -1.09 11.79 33.94
N GLN A 10 0.12 12.02 33.47
CA GLN A 10 0.53 13.30 32.92
C GLN A 10 -0.43 13.60 31.77
N SER A 11 -1.25 14.65 31.91
CA SER A 11 -2.19 15.06 30.86
C SER A 11 -1.40 15.32 29.58
N ARG A 12 -1.80 14.66 28.49
CA ARG A 12 -1.22 14.91 27.19
C ARG A 12 -1.58 16.34 26.74
N GLU A 13 -0.69 16.94 25.98
CA GLU A 13 -0.99 18.17 25.28
C GLU A 13 -2.11 17.93 24.26
N THR A 14 -3.04 18.87 24.14
CA THR A 14 -4.20 18.77 23.24
C THR A 14 -4.17 19.90 22.22
N ILE A 15 -4.34 19.57 20.95
CA ILE A 15 -4.46 20.50 19.83
C ILE A 15 -5.83 20.29 19.19
N GLU A 16 -6.48 21.36 18.74
CA GLU A 16 -7.77 21.30 18.05
C GLU A 16 -7.62 21.74 16.59
N CYS A 17 -8.37 21.09 15.69
CA CYS A 17 -8.49 21.49 14.30
C CYS A 17 -9.91 21.20 13.76
N ASP A 18 -10.23 21.71 12.59
CA ASP A 18 -11.49 21.38 11.93
C ASP A 18 -11.44 19.99 11.27
N VAL A 19 -10.34 19.70 10.57
CA VAL A 19 -10.16 18.44 9.88
C VAL A 19 -8.77 17.86 10.13
N LEU A 20 -8.75 16.64 10.62
CA LEU A 20 -7.54 15.85 10.81
C LEU A 20 -7.41 14.80 9.72
N ILE A 21 -6.22 14.65 9.14
CA ILE A 21 -5.94 13.67 8.09
C ILE A 21 -4.76 12.79 8.53
N VAL A 22 -4.99 11.48 8.59
CA VAL A 22 -3.96 10.49 8.95
C VAL A 22 -3.38 9.87 7.70
N GLY A 23 -2.19 10.32 7.30
CA GLY A 23 -1.42 9.86 6.15
C GLY A 23 -1.29 10.90 5.04
N ALA A 24 -0.06 11.40 4.82
CA ALA A 24 0.30 12.32 3.74
C ALA A 24 0.59 11.59 2.41
N GLY A 25 -0.25 10.62 2.05
CA GLY A 25 -0.22 9.97 0.74
C GLY A 25 -1.07 10.71 -0.30
N PRO A 26 -1.20 10.14 -1.54
CA PRO A 26 -1.97 10.79 -2.61
C PRO A 26 -3.41 11.14 -2.21
N ALA A 27 -4.08 10.29 -1.45
CA ALA A 27 -5.45 10.52 -1.02
C ALA A 27 -5.54 11.62 0.05
N GLY A 28 -4.69 11.54 1.09
CA GLY A 28 -4.73 12.50 2.21
C GLY A 28 -4.36 13.91 1.78
N LEU A 29 -3.25 14.08 1.05
CA LEU A 29 -2.84 15.39 0.56
C LEU A 29 -3.83 16.00 -0.43
N SER A 30 -4.46 15.17 -1.28
CA SER A 30 -5.49 15.64 -2.19
C SER A 30 -6.75 16.09 -1.47
N ALA A 31 -7.12 15.42 -0.37
CA ALA A 31 -8.21 15.86 0.48
C ALA A 31 -7.87 17.19 1.18
N ALA A 32 -6.69 17.28 1.77
CA ALA A 32 -6.21 18.48 2.45
C ALA A 32 -6.19 19.70 1.53
N LEU A 33 -5.53 19.56 0.37
CA LEU A 33 -5.43 20.64 -0.61
C LEU A 33 -6.80 21.07 -1.13
N LYS A 34 -7.67 20.11 -1.51
CA LYS A 34 -9.01 20.42 -2.02
C LYS A 34 -9.86 21.15 -0.99
N LEU A 35 -9.84 20.69 0.28
CA LEU A 35 -10.54 21.37 1.40
C LEU A 35 -10.05 22.81 1.57
N LYS A 36 -8.73 23.01 1.56
CA LYS A 36 -8.15 24.34 1.77
C LYS A 36 -8.47 25.28 0.60
N LEU A 37 -8.41 24.80 -0.63
CA LEU A 37 -8.81 25.58 -1.81
C LEU A 37 -10.28 26.01 -1.72
N GLN A 38 -11.18 25.07 -1.36
CA GLN A 38 -12.60 25.39 -1.19
C GLN A 38 -12.84 26.42 -0.07
N ALA A 39 -12.12 26.30 1.04
CA ALA A 39 -12.23 27.25 2.15
C ALA A 39 -11.75 28.64 1.71
N ASN A 40 -10.60 28.72 1.02
CA ASN A 40 -10.06 29.99 0.51
C ASN A 40 -11.02 30.64 -0.50
N ASP A 41 -11.57 29.86 -1.43
CA ASP A 41 -12.55 30.35 -2.43
C ASP A 41 -13.84 30.86 -1.78
N ALA A 42 -14.25 30.23 -0.66
CA ALA A 42 -15.43 30.64 0.10
C ALA A 42 -15.15 31.75 1.14
N GLY A 43 -13.92 32.22 1.27
CA GLY A 43 -13.50 33.19 2.29
C GLY A 43 -13.69 32.68 3.73
N LYS A 44 -13.53 31.37 3.95
CA LYS A 44 -13.65 30.72 5.26
C LYS A 44 -12.26 30.33 5.78
N GLU A 45 -12.03 30.56 7.06
CA GLU A 45 -10.89 29.96 7.74
C GLU A 45 -11.21 28.50 8.07
N LEU A 46 -10.30 27.60 7.73
CA LEU A 46 -10.38 26.16 8.01
C LEU A 46 -9.01 25.69 8.47
N SER A 47 -8.95 25.14 9.68
CA SER A 47 -7.76 24.51 10.24
C SER A 47 -7.69 23.05 9.80
N ILE A 48 -6.63 22.69 9.07
CA ILE A 48 -6.42 21.34 8.53
C ILE A 48 -5.05 20.85 8.95
N ILE A 49 -5.02 19.73 9.69
CA ILE A 49 -3.79 19.06 10.10
C ILE A 49 -3.65 17.73 9.36
N VAL A 50 -2.47 17.49 8.79
CA VAL A 50 -2.10 16.21 8.18
C VAL A 50 -0.97 15.59 8.99
N LEU A 51 -1.16 14.37 9.48
CA LEU A 51 -0.12 13.56 10.13
C LEU A 51 0.50 12.57 9.16
N ASP A 52 1.81 12.44 9.16
CA ASP A 52 2.50 11.32 8.53
C ASP A 52 3.56 10.73 9.44
N LYS A 53 3.63 9.41 9.51
CA LYS A 53 4.63 8.71 10.32
C LYS A 53 6.04 8.76 9.73
N GLY A 54 6.19 9.07 8.44
CA GLY A 54 7.47 9.19 7.75
C GLY A 54 8.18 10.49 8.13
N ALA A 55 9.51 10.51 8.05
CA ALA A 55 10.31 11.71 8.35
C ALA A 55 9.97 12.90 7.45
N GLU A 56 9.45 12.63 6.26
CA GLU A 56 8.93 13.62 5.32
C GLU A 56 7.82 13.01 4.47
N PRO A 57 6.88 13.81 3.91
CA PRO A 57 5.88 13.30 2.99
C PRO A 57 6.53 12.60 1.79
N GLY A 58 6.06 11.39 1.48
CA GLY A 58 6.59 10.59 0.37
C GLY A 58 7.71 9.62 0.72
N SER A 59 8.40 9.75 1.86
CA SER A 59 9.53 8.86 2.23
C SER A 59 9.15 7.39 2.31
N HIS A 60 7.96 7.06 2.77
CA HIS A 60 7.44 5.69 2.87
C HIS A 60 6.67 5.21 1.63
N ILE A 61 6.68 5.98 0.55
CA ILE A 61 5.89 5.66 -0.63
C ILE A 61 6.67 4.79 -1.60
N LEU A 62 6.08 3.65 -1.94
CA LEU A 62 6.52 2.75 -2.98
C LEU A 62 5.38 2.54 -3.97
N SER A 63 5.60 2.81 -5.25
CA SER A 63 4.60 2.66 -6.30
C SER A 63 5.17 1.95 -7.53
N GLY A 64 4.31 1.29 -8.29
CA GLY A 64 4.65 0.76 -9.61
C GLY A 64 5.05 1.86 -10.60
N ALA A 65 4.50 3.06 -10.46
CA ALA A 65 4.94 4.29 -11.10
C ALA A 65 4.37 4.64 -12.49
N VAL A 66 3.31 3.99 -12.98
CA VAL A 66 2.53 4.53 -14.11
C VAL A 66 1.27 5.21 -13.59
N MET A 67 1.14 6.50 -13.84
CA MET A 67 0.07 7.35 -13.34
C MET A 67 -0.84 7.84 -14.48
N ASP A 68 -2.15 7.71 -14.29
CA ASP A 68 -3.17 8.42 -15.06
C ASP A 68 -3.31 9.85 -14.50
N PRO A 69 -3.11 10.92 -15.27
CA PRO A 69 -3.13 12.29 -14.76
C PRO A 69 -4.54 12.84 -14.50
N ARG A 70 -5.60 12.11 -14.83
CA ARG A 70 -6.98 12.59 -14.80
C ARG A 70 -7.37 13.28 -13.49
N ALA A 71 -7.11 12.64 -12.35
CA ALA A 71 -7.49 13.21 -11.07
C ALA A 71 -6.62 14.41 -10.67
N LEU A 72 -5.35 14.42 -11.08
CA LEU A 72 -4.46 15.57 -10.85
C LEU A 72 -4.89 16.75 -11.71
N ASN A 73 -5.29 16.52 -12.97
CA ASN A 73 -5.85 17.57 -13.83
C ASN A 73 -7.12 18.21 -13.24
N GLU A 74 -7.94 17.42 -12.52
CA GLU A 74 -9.12 17.94 -11.83
C GLU A 74 -8.76 18.73 -10.56
N LEU A 75 -7.70 18.31 -9.83
CA LEU A 75 -7.29 18.92 -8.57
C LEU A 75 -6.46 20.21 -8.79
N ILE A 76 -5.49 20.13 -9.69
CA ILE A 76 -4.54 21.21 -10.02
C ILE A 76 -4.41 21.25 -11.55
N PRO A 77 -5.29 21.98 -12.27
CA PRO A 77 -5.26 22.01 -13.74
C PRO A 77 -3.95 22.48 -14.34
N ASP A 78 -3.25 23.38 -13.66
CA ASP A 78 -1.98 24.01 -14.02
C ASP A 78 -0.75 23.32 -13.39
N TRP A 79 -0.86 22.02 -13.04
CA TRP A 79 0.22 21.28 -12.35
C TRP A 79 1.56 21.29 -13.12
N GLN A 80 1.53 21.36 -14.46
CA GLN A 80 2.73 21.43 -15.29
C GLN A 80 3.46 22.77 -15.09
N GLU A 81 2.71 23.87 -15.09
CA GLU A 81 3.23 25.23 -14.87
C GLU A 81 3.75 25.40 -13.45
N ARG A 82 3.13 24.74 -12.47
CA ARG A 82 3.59 24.69 -11.07
C ARG A 82 4.78 23.75 -10.85
N GLY A 83 5.36 23.18 -11.91
CA GLY A 83 6.57 22.38 -11.84
C GLY A 83 6.41 21.01 -11.20
N ALA A 84 5.25 20.36 -11.34
CA ALA A 84 5.07 18.97 -10.89
C ALA A 84 6.15 18.05 -11.50
N PRO A 85 6.72 17.11 -10.74
CA PRO A 85 7.80 16.23 -11.20
C PRO A 85 7.29 15.08 -12.10
N ILE A 86 6.41 15.41 -13.05
CA ILE A 86 5.79 14.49 -14.00
C ILE A 86 6.28 14.84 -15.40
N LYS A 87 7.42 14.25 -15.79
CA LYS A 87 8.12 14.65 -17.02
C LYS A 87 8.13 13.58 -18.11
N GLN A 88 7.88 12.31 -17.76
CA GLN A 88 8.03 11.19 -18.69
C GLN A 88 6.67 10.63 -19.13
N PRO A 89 6.16 10.98 -20.32
CA PRO A 89 4.97 10.33 -20.87
C PRO A 89 5.30 8.89 -21.28
N VAL A 90 4.29 8.03 -21.23
CA VAL A 90 4.39 6.68 -21.81
C VAL A 90 4.35 6.80 -23.32
N THR A 91 5.40 6.28 -23.99
CA THR A 91 5.54 6.30 -25.44
C THR A 91 5.35 4.93 -26.08
N GLN A 92 5.61 3.85 -25.34
CA GLN A 92 5.45 2.48 -25.78
C GLN A 92 4.90 1.60 -24.67
N ASP A 93 3.97 0.71 -25.02
CA ASP A 93 3.42 -0.32 -24.15
C ASP A 93 3.76 -1.70 -24.69
N LYS A 94 4.14 -2.64 -23.80
CA LYS A 94 4.30 -4.06 -24.15
C LYS A 94 3.66 -4.93 -23.07
N LEU A 95 2.92 -5.95 -23.50
CA LEU A 95 2.41 -7.00 -22.64
C LEU A 95 3.03 -8.33 -23.04
N LEU A 96 3.88 -8.87 -22.17
CA LEU A 96 4.66 -10.07 -22.42
C LEU A 96 4.10 -11.26 -21.64
N LEU A 97 3.84 -12.36 -22.31
CA LEU A 97 3.62 -13.66 -21.69
C LEU A 97 4.96 -14.41 -21.62
N LEU A 98 5.45 -14.61 -20.41
CA LEU A 98 6.70 -15.31 -20.14
C LEU A 98 6.46 -16.78 -19.83
N THR A 99 7.24 -17.65 -20.44
CA THR A 99 7.45 -19.03 -20.01
C THR A 99 8.85 -19.14 -19.40
N ASN A 100 9.30 -20.32 -19.03
CA ASN A 100 10.66 -20.49 -18.50
C ASN A 100 11.75 -20.01 -19.48
N GLU A 101 11.55 -20.20 -20.77
CA GLU A 101 12.56 -19.95 -21.81
C GLU A 101 12.12 -18.95 -22.88
N LYS A 102 10.80 -18.82 -23.09
CA LYS A 102 10.25 -18.06 -24.21
C LYS A 102 9.46 -16.85 -23.73
N CYS A 103 9.43 -15.85 -24.59
CA CYS A 103 8.64 -14.64 -24.43
C CYS A 103 7.72 -14.49 -25.64
N ILE A 104 6.44 -14.31 -25.39
CA ILE A 104 5.44 -13.98 -26.41
C ILE A 104 5.00 -12.54 -26.15
N ASN A 105 5.29 -11.65 -27.09
CA ASN A 105 4.74 -10.30 -27.06
C ASN A 105 3.31 -10.32 -27.62
N LEU A 106 2.34 -9.89 -26.82
CA LEU A 106 0.96 -9.79 -27.29
C LEU A 106 0.86 -8.64 -28.31
N PRO A 107 0.26 -8.87 -29.49
CA PRO A 107 0.00 -7.81 -30.44
C PRO A 107 -0.88 -6.71 -29.84
N ASP A 108 -0.59 -5.44 -30.15
CA ASP A 108 -1.31 -4.29 -29.61
C ASP A 108 -2.84 -4.37 -29.80
N ALA A 109 -3.28 -4.95 -30.93
CA ALA A 109 -4.70 -5.14 -31.23
C ALA A 109 -5.42 -6.06 -30.22
N LEU A 110 -4.68 -6.96 -29.55
CA LEU A 110 -5.22 -7.90 -28.55
C LEU A 110 -5.08 -7.40 -27.12
N ILE A 111 -4.38 -6.29 -26.89
CA ILE A 111 -4.27 -5.70 -25.56
C ILE A 111 -5.59 -5.00 -25.21
N PRO A 112 -6.27 -5.42 -24.13
CA PRO A 112 -7.48 -4.74 -23.67
C PRO A 112 -7.21 -3.27 -23.31
N ASP A 113 -8.18 -2.40 -23.54
CA ASP A 113 -7.99 -0.94 -23.38
C ASP A 113 -7.64 -0.52 -21.94
N ASN A 114 -8.09 -1.28 -20.94
CA ASN A 114 -7.73 -1.05 -19.54
C ASN A 114 -6.25 -1.29 -19.20
N PHE A 115 -5.52 -2.05 -20.00
CA PHE A 115 -4.07 -2.26 -19.85
C PHE A 115 -3.23 -1.22 -20.60
N ARG A 116 -3.83 -0.45 -21.51
CA ARG A 116 -3.11 0.55 -22.29
C ARG A 116 -2.70 1.74 -21.43
N ASN A 117 -1.49 2.24 -21.66
CA ASN A 117 -0.91 3.35 -20.91
C ASN A 117 -0.72 4.63 -21.74
N HIS A 118 -1.23 4.67 -22.94
CA HIS A 118 -1.19 5.89 -23.76
C HIS A 118 -1.88 7.05 -23.03
N GLY A 119 -1.22 8.22 -22.96
CA GLY A 119 -1.70 9.39 -22.19
C GLY A 119 -1.38 9.35 -20.69
N ASN A 120 -0.76 8.28 -20.20
CA ASN A 120 -0.26 8.20 -18.82
C ASN A 120 1.21 8.63 -18.75
N PHE A 121 1.70 8.80 -17.51
CA PHE A 121 3.06 9.21 -17.23
C PHE A 121 3.76 8.18 -16.34
N ILE A 122 5.06 8.00 -16.56
CA ILE A 122 5.93 7.28 -15.62
C ILE A 122 6.44 8.29 -14.60
N VAL A 123 6.21 8.02 -13.31
CA VAL A 123 6.51 8.96 -12.23
C VAL A 123 7.22 8.26 -11.05
N SER A 124 8.00 9.01 -10.28
CA SER A 124 8.27 8.67 -8.89
C SER A 124 7.14 9.23 -8.03
N LEU A 125 6.37 8.35 -7.42
CA LEU A 125 5.25 8.80 -6.58
C LEU A 125 5.75 9.50 -5.31
N GLY A 126 6.89 9.09 -4.76
CA GLY A 126 7.51 9.78 -3.62
C GLY A 126 7.80 11.25 -3.95
N ASN A 127 8.40 11.53 -5.11
CA ASN A 127 8.68 12.90 -5.55
C ASN A 127 7.40 13.69 -5.82
N LEU A 128 6.39 13.07 -6.42
CA LEU A 128 5.09 13.71 -6.63
C LEU A 128 4.45 14.12 -5.31
N ILE A 129 4.54 13.27 -4.30
CA ILE A 129 3.95 13.54 -2.97
C ILE A 129 4.69 14.65 -2.24
N LYS A 130 6.02 14.73 -2.34
CA LYS A 130 6.78 15.89 -1.82
C LYS A 130 6.30 17.20 -2.46
N TRP A 131 6.13 17.20 -3.78
CA TRP A 131 5.62 18.37 -4.49
C TRP A 131 4.19 18.72 -4.08
N LEU A 132 3.30 17.71 -3.97
CA LEU A 132 1.91 17.92 -3.57
C LEU A 132 1.80 18.42 -2.12
N ALA A 133 2.67 17.97 -1.22
CA ALA A 133 2.75 18.46 0.14
C ALA A 133 3.11 19.95 0.16
N GLY A 134 4.12 20.37 -0.63
CA GLY A 134 4.47 21.79 -0.76
C GLY A 134 3.33 22.65 -1.34
N GLN A 135 2.48 22.10 -2.25
CA GLN A 135 1.29 22.81 -2.72
C GLN A 135 0.24 22.96 -1.60
N ALA A 136 0.07 21.93 -0.76
CA ALA A 136 -0.84 21.98 0.37
C ALA A 136 -0.38 22.98 1.45
N GLU A 137 0.91 22.95 1.83
CA GLU A 137 1.52 23.89 2.79
C GLU A 137 1.42 25.34 2.31
N THR A 138 1.74 25.59 1.03
CA THR A 138 1.60 26.93 0.42
C THR A 138 0.16 27.43 0.45
N SER A 139 -0.81 26.53 0.43
CA SER A 139 -2.24 26.87 0.55
C SER A 139 -2.70 27.09 1.99
N GLY A 140 -1.87 26.78 3.00
CA GLY A 140 -2.14 26.94 4.42
C GLY A 140 -2.63 25.67 5.13
N VAL A 141 -2.16 24.49 4.71
CA VAL A 141 -2.36 23.21 5.41
C VAL A 141 -1.15 22.95 6.32
N ASP A 142 -1.39 22.53 7.56
CA ASP A 142 -0.34 22.14 8.50
C ASP A 142 -0.01 20.66 8.32
N ILE A 143 1.25 20.34 7.95
CA ILE A 143 1.72 18.97 7.76
C ILE A 143 2.75 18.62 8.83
N TYR A 144 2.40 17.66 9.69
CA TYR A 144 3.28 17.14 10.73
C TYR A 144 3.85 15.79 10.28
N ALA A 145 5.00 15.84 9.62
CA ALA A 145 5.80 14.66 9.31
C ALA A 145 6.55 14.18 10.57
N GLY A 146 6.75 12.87 10.68
CA GLY A 146 7.36 12.26 11.87
C GLY A 146 6.37 12.00 13.01
N PHE A 147 5.10 12.30 12.84
CA PHE A 147 4.06 12.05 13.87
C PHE A 147 3.16 10.89 13.44
N SER A 148 3.23 9.78 14.16
CA SER A 148 2.41 8.60 13.91
C SER A 148 1.13 8.64 14.74
N ALA A 149 -0.04 8.55 14.09
CA ALA A 149 -1.28 8.31 14.80
C ALA A 149 -1.34 6.85 15.30
N THR A 150 -1.56 6.66 16.59
CA THR A 150 -1.51 5.33 17.25
C THR A 150 -2.80 4.92 17.93
N GLU A 151 -3.63 5.87 18.36
CA GLU A 151 -4.90 5.60 19.02
C GLU A 151 -5.99 6.53 18.47
N ILE A 152 -7.24 6.09 18.55
CA ILE A 152 -8.41 6.86 18.11
C ILE A 152 -9.14 7.39 19.35
N LEU A 153 -9.45 8.67 19.35
CA LEU A 153 -10.24 9.30 20.39
C LEU A 153 -11.73 9.23 20.04
N TYR A 154 -12.54 8.87 21.03
CA TYR A 154 -13.98 8.76 20.90
C TYR A 154 -14.68 9.60 21.97
N ASP A 155 -15.85 10.15 21.63
CA ASP A 155 -16.76 10.73 22.60
C ASP A 155 -17.60 9.65 23.32
N GLN A 156 -18.53 10.09 24.17
CA GLN A 156 -19.41 9.20 24.94
C GLN A 156 -20.36 8.37 24.03
N ASP A 157 -20.69 8.89 22.85
CA ASP A 157 -21.57 8.27 21.86
C ASP A 157 -20.77 7.40 20.86
N THR A 158 -19.48 7.20 21.07
CA THR A 158 -18.56 6.43 20.23
C THR A 158 -18.26 7.11 18.88
N ASN A 159 -18.55 8.40 18.72
CA ASN A 159 -18.13 9.15 17.55
C ASN A 159 -16.63 9.42 17.62
N ILE A 160 -15.97 9.40 16.48
CA ILE A 160 -14.53 9.74 16.35
C ILE A 160 -14.40 11.25 16.52
N ILE A 161 -13.60 11.67 17.50
CA ILE A 161 -13.32 13.09 17.79
C ILE A 161 -11.86 13.46 17.58
N GLY A 162 -11.02 12.54 17.11
CA GLY A 162 -9.60 12.78 16.87
C GLY A 162 -8.73 11.55 17.00
N VAL A 163 -7.42 11.77 17.16
CA VAL A 163 -6.43 10.72 17.39
C VAL A 163 -5.40 11.15 18.43
N VAL A 164 -4.68 10.15 18.96
CA VAL A 164 -3.47 10.34 19.75
C VAL A 164 -2.27 10.00 18.91
N THR A 165 -1.22 10.81 18.96
CA THR A 165 0.07 10.49 18.33
C THR A 165 0.88 9.55 19.23
N GLY A 166 1.80 8.80 18.64
CA GLY A 166 2.68 7.89 19.39
C GLY A 166 3.67 8.64 20.27
N ASP A 167 3.98 8.02 21.42
CA ASP A 167 5.10 8.46 22.26
C ASP A 167 6.43 8.30 21.48
N MET A 168 7.42 9.12 21.80
CA MET A 168 8.77 9.07 21.25
C MET A 168 9.80 8.89 22.38
N GLY A 169 10.88 8.15 22.12
CA GLY A 169 11.93 7.92 23.10
C GLY A 169 11.56 6.88 24.17
N ARG A 170 11.02 5.72 23.77
CA ARG A 170 10.85 4.57 24.65
C ARG A 170 11.91 3.51 24.43
N HIS A 171 12.38 2.88 25.51
CA HIS A 171 13.17 1.65 25.46
C HIS A 171 12.34 0.46 24.98
N ARG A 172 13.03 -0.62 24.60
CA ARG A 172 12.39 -1.85 24.10
C ARG A 172 11.40 -2.47 25.10
N ASP A 173 11.64 -2.32 26.38
CA ASP A 173 10.74 -2.77 27.45
C ASP A 173 9.57 -1.83 27.73
N GLY A 174 9.51 -0.69 27.03
CA GLY A 174 8.48 0.34 27.16
C GLY A 174 8.79 1.44 28.18
N SER A 175 9.90 1.36 28.93
CA SER A 175 10.33 2.42 29.84
C SER A 175 10.76 3.68 29.07
N LYS A 176 10.80 4.84 29.74
CA LYS A 176 11.10 6.13 29.12
C LYS A 176 12.62 6.32 29.01
N LYS A 177 13.11 6.70 27.83
CA LYS A 177 14.49 7.17 27.59
C LYS A 177 14.69 8.59 28.11
N GLU A 178 15.94 9.00 28.23
CA GLU A 178 16.29 10.41 28.33
C GLU A 178 15.81 11.14 27.06
N GLY A 179 15.04 12.22 27.22
CA GLY A 179 14.41 12.91 26.07
C GLY A 179 13.07 12.32 25.61
N PHE A 180 12.44 11.46 26.44
CA PHE A 180 11.08 10.97 26.18
C PHE A 180 10.11 12.12 25.93
N GLN A 181 9.31 11.99 24.87
CA GLN A 181 8.21 12.89 24.53
C GLN A 181 6.90 12.12 24.51
N SER A 182 5.93 12.58 25.29
CA SER A 182 4.58 12.02 25.27
C SER A 182 3.89 12.39 23.97
N GLY A 183 3.15 11.46 23.39
CA GLY A 183 2.26 11.76 22.29
C GLY A 183 1.22 12.83 22.68
N ILE A 184 0.72 13.55 21.69
CA ILE A 184 -0.30 14.59 21.83
C ILE A 184 -1.67 14.10 21.38
N GLU A 185 -2.73 14.68 21.93
CA GLU A 185 -4.10 14.49 21.48
C GLU A 185 -4.45 15.54 20.44
N ILE A 186 -4.97 15.12 19.29
CA ILE A 186 -5.44 16.04 18.26
C ILE A 186 -6.93 15.81 18.07
N LEU A 187 -7.71 16.79 18.52
CA LEU A 187 -9.16 16.79 18.39
C LEU A 187 -9.58 17.42 17.06
N ALA A 188 -10.58 16.83 16.41
CA ALA A 188 -11.06 17.30 15.12
C ALA A 188 -12.58 17.15 15.00
N LYS A 189 -13.21 18.00 14.20
CA LYS A 189 -14.64 17.85 13.83
C LYS A 189 -14.84 16.64 12.93
N TYR A 190 -13.86 16.36 12.04
CA TYR A 190 -13.82 15.16 11.20
C TYR A 190 -12.41 14.65 11.05
N THR A 191 -12.26 13.31 11.03
CA THR A 191 -10.97 12.65 10.81
C THR A 191 -10.98 11.82 9.53
N ILE A 192 -10.01 12.04 8.65
CA ILE A 192 -9.82 11.26 7.42
C ILE A 192 -8.69 10.25 7.64
N PHE A 193 -8.98 8.96 7.45
CA PHE A 193 -7.99 7.89 7.51
C PHE A 193 -7.51 7.53 6.10
N ALA A 194 -6.27 7.93 5.79
CA ALA A 194 -5.60 7.77 4.49
C ALA A 194 -4.30 6.94 4.59
N GLU A 195 -4.23 5.98 5.53
CA GLU A 195 -3.03 5.21 5.90
C GLU A 195 -2.52 4.22 4.84
N GLY A 196 -3.19 4.15 3.69
CA GLY A 196 -2.86 3.23 2.60
C GLY A 196 -3.36 1.79 2.83
N ALA A 197 -2.78 0.83 2.12
CA ALA A 197 -3.19 -0.57 2.25
C ALA A 197 -2.94 -1.10 3.66
N ARG A 198 -3.95 -1.74 4.25
CA ARG A 198 -3.90 -2.32 5.60
C ARG A 198 -3.48 -1.30 6.67
N GLY A 199 -4.18 -0.16 6.74
CA GLY A 199 -3.95 0.89 7.74
C GLY A 199 -4.02 0.35 9.17
N SER A 200 -3.20 0.86 10.09
CA SER A 200 -3.18 0.38 11.47
C SER A 200 -4.50 0.71 12.19
N LEU A 201 -4.89 1.98 12.18
CA LEU A 201 -6.15 2.42 12.77
C LEU A 201 -7.36 1.96 11.95
N ALA A 202 -7.25 1.94 10.62
CA ALA A 202 -8.34 1.47 9.76
C ALA A 202 -8.74 0.02 10.04
N LYS A 203 -7.80 -0.88 10.39
CA LYS A 203 -8.14 -2.26 10.79
C LYS A 203 -9.04 -2.29 12.02
N GLU A 204 -8.72 -1.46 13.00
CA GLU A 204 -9.49 -1.33 14.24
C GLU A 204 -10.88 -0.77 13.97
N LEU A 205 -10.96 0.28 13.14
CA LEU A 205 -12.23 0.89 12.73
C LEU A 205 -13.12 -0.09 11.98
N ILE A 206 -12.57 -0.80 10.99
CA ILE A 206 -13.32 -1.80 10.21
C ILE A 206 -13.91 -2.86 11.15
N LYS A 207 -13.13 -3.33 12.11
CA LYS A 207 -13.57 -4.33 13.09
C LYS A 207 -14.59 -3.77 14.08
N LYS A 208 -14.31 -2.59 14.65
CA LYS A 208 -15.16 -1.96 15.68
C LYS A 208 -16.54 -1.58 15.16
N PHE A 209 -16.59 -1.00 13.97
CA PHE A 209 -17.84 -0.54 13.35
C PHE A 209 -18.44 -1.54 12.36
N HIS A 210 -17.88 -2.77 12.25
CA HIS A 210 -18.36 -3.81 11.34
C HIS A 210 -18.53 -3.36 9.89
N LEU A 211 -17.58 -2.54 9.38
CA LEU A 211 -17.70 -1.88 8.07
C LEU A 211 -17.62 -2.84 6.88
N ASP A 212 -17.16 -4.06 7.10
CA ASP A 212 -17.05 -5.13 6.10
C ASP A 212 -18.22 -6.12 6.12
N THR A 213 -19.25 -5.86 6.92
CA THR A 213 -20.44 -6.72 7.00
C THR A 213 -21.10 -6.87 5.63
N GLY A 214 -21.30 -8.11 5.18
CA GLY A 214 -21.88 -8.42 3.86
C GLY A 214 -20.96 -8.18 2.66
N LYS A 215 -19.71 -7.75 2.88
CA LYS A 215 -18.69 -7.58 1.84
C LYS A 215 -17.92 -8.89 1.60
N ALA A 216 -17.25 -8.99 0.46
CA ALA A 216 -16.25 -10.03 0.24
C ALA A 216 -15.02 -9.74 1.11
N PRO A 217 -14.25 -10.76 1.53
CA PRO A 217 -12.99 -10.51 2.22
C PRO A 217 -12.05 -9.62 1.39
N GLN A 218 -11.37 -8.69 2.04
CA GLN A 218 -10.32 -7.92 1.39
C GLN A 218 -9.25 -8.86 0.83
N SER A 219 -8.66 -8.50 -0.28
CA SER A 219 -7.63 -9.28 -0.93
C SER A 219 -6.46 -8.38 -1.28
N PHE A 220 -5.27 -8.89 -1.06
CA PHE A 220 -4.04 -8.13 -1.17
C PHE A 220 -3.04 -8.81 -2.12
N SER A 221 -2.08 -8.03 -2.56
CA SER A 221 -0.85 -8.52 -3.18
C SER A 221 0.35 -7.85 -2.52
N ILE A 222 1.52 -8.46 -2.63
CA ILE A 222 2.77 -7.77 -2.38
C ILE A 222 3.35 -7.29 -3.69
N GLY A 223 3.70 -6.00 -3.76
CA GLY A 223 4.54 -5.44 -4.82
C GLY A 223 5.97 -5.30 -4.30
N ILE A 224 6.92 -5.91 -5.00
CA ILE A 224 8.36 -5.75 -4.76
C ILE A 224 8.93 -4.97 -5.92
N LYS A 225 9.73 -3.95 -5.64
CA LYS A 225 10.31 -3.06 -6.64
C LYS A 225 11.79 -2.84 -6.39
N GLU A 226 12.55 -2.83 -7.47
CA GLU A 226 13.93 -2.37 -7.52
C GLU A 226 14.05 -1.18 -8.48
N LEU A 227 14.95 -0.25 -8.15
CA LEU A 227 15.36 0.83 -9.03
C LEU A 227 16.77 0.53 -9.53
N TRP A 228 16.95 0.61 -10.85
CA TRP A 228 18.21 0.34 -11.51
C TRP A 228 18.68 1.56 -12.28
N GLU A 229 19.96 1.87 -12.21
CA GLU A 229 20.66 2.80 -13.08
C GLU A 229 21.37 2.00 -14.18
N VAL A 230 21.12 2.32 -15.45
CA VAL A 230 21.61 1.54 -16.58
C VAL A 230 22.39 2.43 -17.56
N PRO A 231 23.29 1.88 -18.39
CA PRO A 231 23.90 2.61 -19.49
C PRO A 231 22.84 3.20 -20.43
N SER A 232 23.15 4.31 -21.08
CA SER A 232 22.21 5.04 -21.95
C SER A 232 21.68 4.21 -23.11
N ASP A 233 22.47 3.28 -23.63
CA ASP A 233 22.08 2.35 -24.70
C ASP A 233 21.09 1.25 -24.26
N GLN A 234 20.92 1.05 -22.94
CA GLN A 234 19.88 0.18 -22.36
C GLN A 234 18.65 0.97 -21.92
N SER A 235 18.71 2.30 -21.91
CA SER A 235 17.61 3.17 -21.49
C SER A 235 16.69 3.52 -22.64
N HIS A 236 15.38 3.33 -22.44
CA HIS A 236 14.33 3.64 -23.43
C HIS A 236 13.22 4.45 -22.75
N PRO A 237 13.44 5.74 -22.43
CA PRO A 237 12.49 6.55 -21.67
C PRO A 237 11.07 6.50 -22.26
N GLY A 238 10.07 6.21 -21.40
CA GLY A 238 8.67 6.07 -21.83
C GLY A 238 8.24 4.65 -22.20
N LEU A 239 9.15 3.68 -22.25
CA LEU A 239 8.79 2.27 -22.46
C LEU A 239 8.22 1.67 -21.18
N VAL A 240 7.00 1.12 -21.29
CA VAL A 240 6.29 0.36 -20.26
C VAL A 240 6.18 -1.09 -20.68
N ILE A 241 6.64 -2.01 -19.85
CA ILE A 241 6.51 -3.45 -20.06
C ILE A 241 5.77 -4.04 -18.87
N HIS A 242 4.66 -4.71 -19.14
CA HIS A 242 4.01 -5.61 -18.18
C HIS A 242 4.27 -7.06 -18.57
N THR A 243 4.46 -7.93 -17.60
CA THR A 243 4.66 -9.35 -17.84
C THR A 243 3.67 -10.17 -17.05
N THR A 244 3.35 -11.34 -17.56
CA THR A 244 2.55 -12.36 -16.89
C THR A 244 3.14 -13.73 -17.18
N GLY A 245 2.81 -14.73 -16.36
CA GLY A 245 3.35 -16.07 -16.51
C GLY A 245 4.53 -16.30 -15.59
N TRP A 246 5.62 -16.83 -16.15
CA TRP A 246 6.84 -17.05 -15.38
C TRP A 246 7.36 -15.76 -14.73
N PRO A 247 7.90 -15.80 -13.50
CA PRO A 247 8.27 -16.96 -12.68
C PRO A 247 7.12 -17.56 -11.87
N LEU A 248 5.96 -16.88 -11.82
CA LEU A 248 4.81 -17.37 -11.06
C LEU A 248 4.19 -18.60 -11.74
N ASP A 249 3.74 -19.54 -10.93
CA ASP A 249 2.97 -20.69 -11.40
C ASP A 249 1.57 -20.28 -11.87
N LYS A 250 0.84 -21.26 -12.44
CA LYS A 250 -0.51 -21.01 -13.00
C LYS A 250 -1.58 -20.67 -11.95
N GLU A 251 -1.32 -20.96 -10.68
CA GLU A 251 -2.25 -20.77 -9.57
C GLU A 251 -1.99 -19.45 -8.84
N SER A 252 -0.79 -18.89 -8.96
CA SER A 252 -0.41 -17.63 -8.32
C SER A 252 -0.82 -16.43 -9.19
N PHE A 253 -1.64 -15.55 -8.62
CA PHE A 253 -1.97 -14.27 -9.25
C PHE A 253 -0.77 -13.33 -9.20
N GLY A 254 -0.54 -12.60 -10.29
CA GLY A 254 0.49 -11.57 -10.32
C GLY A 254 1.15 -11.42 -11.68
N GLY A 255 2.23 -10.65 -11.69
CA GLY A 255 3.04 -10.38 -12.87
C GLY A 255 4.11 -9.34 -12.61
N GLY A 256 5.07 -9.25 -13.53
CA GLY A 256 6.15 -8.28 -13.46
C GLY A 256 5.82 -6.99 -14.20
N PHE A 257 6.57 -5.96 -13.86
CA PHE A 257 6.59 -4.71 -14.59
C PHE A 257 8.02 -4.20 -14.75
N LEU A 258 8.29 -3.50 -15.84
CA LEU A 258 9.55 -2.82 -16.12
C LEU A 258 9.24 -1.51 -16.81
N TYR A 259 9.64 -0.39 -16.20
CA TYR A 259 9.35 0.95 -16.68
C TYR A 259 10.64 1.74 -16.83
N HIS A 260 10.85 2.30 -18.01
CA HIS A 260 11.99 3.17 -18.28
C HIS A 260 11.65 4.62 -17.94
N LEU A 261 12.25 5.10 -16.86
CA LEU A 261 12.18 6.48 -16.42
C LEU A 261 13.18 7.36 -17.18
N ASN A 262 13.19 8.66 -16.87
CA ASN A 262 14.27 9.56 -17.24
C ASN A 262 15.58 9.19 -16.52
N ASP A 263 16.67 9.86 -16.90
CA ASP A 263 17.99 9.78 -16.25
C ASP A 263 18.55 8.36 -16.19
N ASN A 264 18.32 7.58 -17.26
CA ASN A 264 18.81 6.20 -17.39
C ASN A 264 18.38 5.27 -16.24
N LYS A 265 17.20 5.50 -15.69
CA LYS A 265 16.65 4.70 -14.61
C LYS A 265 15.56 3.75 -15.10
N ILE A 266 15.56 2.56 -14.51
CA ILE A 266 14.55 1.53 -14.74
C ILE A 266 13.93 1.13 -13.42
N ALA A 267 12.61 1.21 -13.33
CA ALA A 267 11.84 0.60 -12.27
C ALA A 267 11.43 -0.81 -12.69
N LEU A 268 11.90 -1.81 -11.98
CA LEU A 268 11.58 -3.22 -12.19
C LEU A 268 10.89 -3.78 -10.95
N GLY A 269 9.82 -4.52 -11.14
CA GLY A 269 9.15 -5.14 -10.00
C GLY A 269 8.31 -6.35 -10.34
N LEU A 270 7.86 -7.02 -9.29
CA LEU A 270 6.96 -8.15 -9.33
C LEU A 270 5.83 -7.96 -8.33
N VAL A 271 4.61 -8.17 -8.77
CA VAL A 271 3.42 -8.22 -7.92
C VAL A 271 3.03 -9.69 -7.75
N VAL A 272 2.82 -10.12 -6.50
CA VAL A 272 2.36 -11.48 -6.16
C VAL A 272 1.14 -11.37 -5.27
N GLY A 273 0.03 -12.00 -5.70
CA GLY A 273 -1.19 -12.09 -4.88
C GLY A 273 -0.93 -12.86 -3.59
N LEU A 274 -1.37 -12.33 -2.45
CA LEU A 274 -1.17 -12.98 -1.15
C LEU A 274 -2.12 -14.16 -0.91
N ASP A 275 -2.95 -14.46 -1.89
CA ASP A 275 -3.83 -15.65 -1.92
C ASP A 275 -3.17 -16.90 -2.48
N TYR A 276 -1.84 -16.92 -2.71
CA TYR A 276 -1.13 -18.12 -3.11
C TYR A 276 -1.24 -19.22 -2.05
N SER A 277 -1.26 -20.48 -2.52
CA SER A 277 -1.49 -21.66 -1.67
C SER A 277 -0.21 -22.35 -1.17
N ASN A 278 0.89 -22.23 -1.90
CA ASN A 278 2.13 -22.93 -1.59
C ASN A 278 2.95 -22.18 -0.52
N PRO A 279 3.13 -22.74 0.71
CA PRO A 279 3.89 -22.08 1.77
C PRO A 279 5.39 -21.97 1.48
N TRP A 280 5.90 -22.71 0.48
CA TRP A 280 7.29 -22.65 0.04
C TRP A 280 7.57 -21.53 -0.97
N LEU A 281 6.54 -20.77 -1.39
CA LEU A 281 6.73 -19.63 -2.29
C LEU A 281 7.29 -18.44 -1.51
N SER A 282 8.40 -17.88 -2.04
CA SER A 282 8.97 -16.62 -1.57
C SER A 282 8.80 -15.54 -2.64
N PRO A 283 7.95 -14.52 -2.42
CA PRO A 283 7.79 -13.42 -3.36
C PRO A 283 9.11 -12.72 -3.69
N PHE A 284 10.01 -12.58 -2.70
CA PHE A 284 11.34 -12.02 -2.91
C PHE A 284 12.15 -12.86 -3.91
N GLN A 285 12.19 -14.17 -3.73
CA GLN A 285 12.96 -15.06 -4.62
C GLN A 285 12.34 -15.13 -6.02
N GLU A 286 11.01 -15.08 -6.13
CA GLU A 286 10.35 -15.00 -7.44
C GLU A 286 10.72 -13.69 -8.17
N MET A 287 10.88 -12.57 -7.46
CA MET A 287 11.41 -11.33 -8.03
C MET A 287 12.87 -11.51 -8.52
N GLN A 288 13.72 -12.20 -7.75
CA GLN A 288 15.08 -12.48 -8.19
C GLN A 288 15.09 -13.34 -9.46
N ARG A 289 14.24 -14.36 -9.53
CA ARG A 289 14.07 -15.19 -10.74
C ARG A 289 13.59 -14.37 -11.94
N LEU A 290 12.62 -13.47 -11.79
CA LEU A 290 12.14 -12.63 -12.89
C LEU A 290 13.30 -11.94 -13.64
N LYS A 291 14.29 -11.47 -12.91
CA LYS A 291 15.45 -10.76 -13.47
C LYS A 291 16.33 -11.64 -14.36
N THR A 292 16.37 -12.94 -14.12
CA THR A 292 17.20 -13.87 -14.92
C THR A 292 16.59 -14.19 -16.29
N HIS A 293 15.30 -13.88 -16.50
CA HIS A 293 14.68 -14.14 -17.80
C HIS A 293 15.31 -13.28 -18.91
N PRO A 294 15.71 -13.86 -20.07
CA PRO A 294 16.42 -13.13 -21.13
C PRO A 294 15.72 -11.85 -21.59
N SER A 295 14.39 -11.85 -21.67
CA SER A 295 13.59 -10.69 -22.08
C SER A 295 13.58 -9.54 -21.07
N ILE A 296 13.94 -9.79 -19.82
CA ILE A 296 14.06 -8.79 -18.76
C ILE A 296 15.53 -8.43 -18.55
N ARG A 297 16.39 -9.44 -18.44
CA ARG A 297 17.83 -9.31 -18.20
C ARG A 297 18.51 -8.31 -19.12
N LYS A 298 18.19 -8.36 -20.43
CA LYS A 298 18.78 -7.47 -21.44
C LYS A 298 18.67 -5.97 -21.17
N TYR A 299 17.73 -5.56 -20.29
CA TYR A 299 17.55 -4.16 -19.92
C TYR A 299 18.34 -3.74 -18.68
N ILE A 300 18.85 -4.70 -17.88
CA ILE A 300 19.47 -4.42 -16.58
C ILE A 300 20.83 -5.10 -16.36
N ASP A 301 21.30 -5.97 -17.27
CA ASP A 301 22.49 -6.81 -17.07
C ASP A 301 23.82 -6.03 -16.93
N ARG A 302 23.87 -4.78 -17.42
CA ARG A 302 24.99 -3.84 -17.23
C ARG A 302 24.68 -2.71 -16.26
N GLY A 303 23.50 -2.76 -15.64
CA GLY A 303 23.06 -1.76 -14.69
C GLY A 303 23.54 -1.99 -13.28
N LYS A 304 23.32 -0.97 -12.44
CA LYS A 304 23.53 -0.99 -11.00
C LYS A 304 22.20 -0.83 -10.29
N ARG A 305 21.88 -1.75 -9.38
CA ARG A 305 20.72 -1.62 -8.50
C ARG A 305 20.95 -0.51 -7.47
N ILE A 306 20.08 0.48 -7.41
CA ILE A 306 20.21 1.67 -6.54
C ILE A 306 19.07 1.83 -5.53
N GLY A 307 18.01 1.03 -5.62
CA GLY A 307 16.90 1.05 -4.68
C GLY A 307 16.17 -0.28 -4.61
N TYR A 308 15.55 -0.54 -3.46
CA TYR A 308 14.73 -1.71 -3.18
C TYR A 308 13.61 -1.37 -2.23
N GLY A 309 12.45 -1.97 -2.44
CA GLY A 309 11.33 -1.86 -1.50
C GLY A 309 10.23 -2.85 -1.79
N ALA A 310 9.35 -3.03 -0.80
CA ALA A 310 8.16 -3.83 -0.96
C ALA A 310 7.00 -3.26 -0.17
N ARG A 311 5.76 -3.42 -0.70
CA ARG A 311 4.56 -2.95 -0.04
C ARG A 311 3.34 -3.78 -0.41
N ALA A 312 2.44 -3.97 0.55
CA ALA A 312 1.14 -4.54 0.30
C ALA A 312 0.27 -3.59 -0.54
N ILE A 313 -0.53 -4.17 -1.42
CA ILE A 313 -1.44 -3.50 -2.33
C ILE A 313 -2.83 -4.08 -2.08
N ASN A 314 -3.83 -3.25 -1.76
CA ASN A 314 -5.22 -3.69 -1.65
C ASN A 314 -5.83 -3.78 -3.05
N ASN A 315 -6.05 -4.98 -3.55
CA ASN A 315 -6.59 -5.25 -4.88
C ASN A 315 -7.90 -6.05 -4.87
N GLY A 316 -8.61 -6.03 -3.74
CA GLY A 316 -9.88 -6.70 -3.58
C GLY A 316 -11.04 -6.08 -4.38
N GLY A 317 -10.87 -4.83 -4.81
CA GLY A 317 -11.86 -4.11 -5.61
C GLY A 317 -13.14 -3.78 -4.83
N ILE A 318 -14.14 -3.30 -5.56
CA ILE A 318 -15.39 -2.75 -4.99
C ILE A 318 -16.18 -3.77 -4.15
N ALA A 319 -16.09 -5.07 -4.45
CA ALA A 319 -16.81 -6.11 -3.73
C ALA A 319 -16.31 -6.30 -2.28
N SER A 320 -15.07 -5.91 -1.99
CA SER A 320 -14.43 -6.00 -0.67
C SER A 320 -14.21 -4.62 -0.02
N MET A 321 -14.72 -3.57 -0.63
CA MET A 321 -14.63 -2.22 -0.09
C MET A 321 -15.45 -2.13 1.19
N PRO A 322 -14.87 -1.79 2.34
CA PRO A 322 -15.63 -1.53 3.57
C PRO A 322 -16.52 -0.31 3.38
N ASP A 323 -17.52 -0.15 4.20
CA ASP A 323 -18.27 1.09 4.24
C ASP A 323 -17.34 2.22 4.66
N PRO A 324 -17.18 3.27 3.82
CA PRO A 324 -16.14 4.25 4.06
C PRO A 324 -16.54 5.35 5.04
N CYS A 325 -17.82 5.42 5.46
CA CYS A 325 -18.34 6.43 6.34
C CYS A 325 -18.45 5.93 7.76
N LEU A 326 -17.92 6.71 8.70
CA LEU A 326 -17.88 6.45 10.14
C LEU A 326 -18.44 7.65 10.89
N PRO A 327 -18.94 7.48 12.11
CA PRO A 327 -19.25 8.61 12.96
C PRO A 327 -17.99 9.46 13.22
N GLY A 328 -17.96 10.69 12.73
CA GLY A 328 -16.80 11.59 12.83
C GLY A 328 -15.62 11.26 11.93
N GLY A 329 -15.73 10.30 10.99
CA GLY A 329 -14.58 9.93 10.17
C GLY A 329 -14.90 9.32 8.80
N LEU A 330 -13.86 9.27 7.94
CA LEU A 330 -13.91 8.69 6.60
C LEU A 330 -12.70 7.79 6.32
N LEU A 331 -12.90 6.66 5.65
CA LEU A 331 -11.84 5.86 5.03
C LEU A 331 -11.69 6.27 3.56
N ILE A 332 -10.47 6.60 3.11
CA ILE A 332 -10.21 7.00 1.73
C ILE A 332 -9.01 6.26 1.11
N GLY A 333 -8.88 6.34 -0.20
CA GLY A 333 -7.75 5.75 -0.93
C GLY A 333 -7.64 4.25 -0.76
N CYS A 334 -6.42 3.73 -0.67
CA CYS A 334 -6.16 2.29 -0.50
C CYS A 334 -6.65 1.74 0.86
N ASN A 335 -6.92 2.58 1.85
CA ASN A 335 -7.58 2.20 3.09
C ASN A 335 -9.01 1.68 2.81
N ALA A 336 -9.74 2.39 1.96
CA ALA A 336 -11.05 1.97 1.48
C ALA A 336 -10.97 0.92 0.35
N GLY A 337 -9.82 0.73 -0.29
CA GLY A 337 -9.65 -0.23 -1.39
C GLY A 337 -9.94 0.35 -2.78
N THR A 338 -9.59 1.61 -3.02
CA THR A 338 -9.88 2.30 -4.29
C THR A 338 -8.94 1.94 -5.44
N LEU A 339 -7.96 1.05 -5.26
CA LEU A 339 -7.06 0.64 -6.33
C LEU A 339 -7.81 -0.14 -7.41
N ASN A 340 -7.59 0.23 -8.67
CA ASN A 340 -8.10 -0.54 -9.82
C ASN A 340 -7.07 -1.60 -10.26
N ALA A 341 -7.29 -2.85 -9.84
CA ALA A 341 -6.41 -3.96 -10.16
C ALA A 341 -6.37 -4.26 -11.66
N SER A 342 -7.47 -4.07 -12.39
CA SER A 342 -7.55 -4.34 -13.84
C SER A 342 -6.74 -3.35 -14.68
N ARG A 343 -6.51 -2.14 -14.17
CA ARG A 343 -5.63 -1.13 -14.80
C ARG A 343 -4.21 -1.11 -14.21
N ILE A 344 -3.98 -1.86 -13.13
CA ILE A 344 -2.69 -1.84 -12.38
C ILE A 344 -2.37 -0.40 -11.89
N LYS A 345 -3.40 0.37 -11.56
CA LYS A 345 -3.30 1.79 -11.19
C LYS A 345 -4.18 2.12 -9.99
N GLY A 346 -3.65 2.96 -9.10
CA GLY A 346 -4.37 3.37 -7.89
C GLY A 346 -4.13 4.83 -7.49
N ILE A 347 -3.19 5.54 -8.14
CA ILE A 347 -2.83 6.91 -7.77
C ILE A 347 -4.00 7.86 -8.05
N HIS A 348 -4.52 7.84 -9.27
CA HIS A 348 -5.63 8.69 -9.70
C HIS A 348 -6.92 8.43 -8.91
N THR A 349 -7.19 7.16 -8.60
CA THR A 349 -8.38 6.79 -7.80
C THR A 349 -8.22 7.22 -6.34
N ALA A 350 -7.01 7.14 -5.78
CA ALA A 350 -6.71 7.64 -4.44
C ALA A 350 -6.88 9.17 -4.36
N ILE A 351 -6.32 9.92 -5.32
CA ILE A 351 -6.51 11.39 -5.43
C ILE A 351 -8.00 11.71 -5.51
N LYS A 352 -8.74 11.05 -6.42
CA LYS A 352 -10.18 11.33 -6.58
C LYS A 352 -10.98 11.04 -5.33
N SER A 353 -10.69 9.96 -4.61
CA SER A 353 -11.38 9.64 -3.34
C SER A 353 -11.15 10.71 -2.28
N GLY A 354 -9.92 11.28 -2.22
CA GLY A 354 -9.61 12.40 -1.34
C GLY A 354 -10.38 13.67 -1.70
N MET A 355 -10.46 13.99 -2.99
CA MET A 355 -11.24 15.15 -3.46
C MET A 355 -12.74 15.02 -3.09
N ILE A 356 -13.32 13.84 -3.27
CA ILE A 356 -14.74 13.58 -2.92
C ILE A 356 -14.95 13.69 -1.40
N ALA A 357 -14.00 13.21 -0.59
CA ALA A 357 -14.06 13.37 0.85
C ALA A 357 -14.01 14.83 1.28
N ALA A 358 -13.19 15.63 0.60
CA ALA A 358 -13.13 17.07 0.79
C ALA A 358 -14.48 17.74 0.50
N ASP A 359 -15.11 17.40 -0.63
CA ASP A 359 -16.41 17.94 -1.00
C ASP A 359 -17.48 17.63 0.08
N ALA A 360 -17.51 16.40 0.59
CA ALA A 360 -18.47 15.99 1.62
C ALA A 360 -18.24 16.70 2.96
N ILE A 361 -16.98 16.76 3.41
CA ILE A 361 -16.62 17.41 4.69
C ILE A 361 -16.85 18.92 4.61
N PHE A 362 -16.45 19.56 3.50
CA PHE A 362 -16.62 21.00 3.36
C PHE A 362 -18.09 21.42 3.47
N ASN A 363 -18.99 20.69 2.77
CA ASN A 363 -20.42 20.94 2.85
C ASN A 363 -20.98 20.75 4.27
N ALA A 364 -20.55 19.68 4.97
CA ALA A 364 -20.96 19.44 6.35
C ALA A 364 -20.50 20.55 7.31
N LEU A 365 -19.28 21.05 7.12
CA LEU A 365 -18.76 22.16 7.93
C LEU A 365 -19.48 23.49 7.66
N LEU A 366 -19.90 23.74 6.40
CA LEU A 366 -20.75 24.90 6.07
C LEU A 366 -22.11 24.83 6.78
N ASP A 367 -22.65 23.63 6.95
CA ASP A 367 -23.90 23.37 7.70
C ASP A 367 -23.69 23.30 9.21
N ASN A 368 -22.50 23.64 9.72
CA ASN A 368 -22.09 23.55 11.13
C ASN A 368 -22.24 22.14 11.74
N ARG A 369 -22.15 21.09 10.93
CA ARG A 369 -22.14 19.69 11.38
C ARG A 369 -20.73 19.27 11.84
N LYS A 370 -20.68 18.34 12.77
CA LYS A 370 -19.44 17.74 13.29
C LYS A 370 -19.70 16.34 13.84
N ASN A 371 -18.70 15.47 13.75
CA ASN A 371 -18.62 14.14 14.37
C ASN A 371 -19.75 13.17 13.95
N ASP A 372 -20.57 13.51 12.96
CA ASP A 372 -21.64 12.65 12.44
C ASP A 372 -21.17 11.78 11.27
N ILE A 373 -22.07 10.96 10.73
CA ILE A 373 -21.81 10.07 9.60
C ILE A 373 -22.06 10.84 8.29
N LEU A 374 -21.01 11.02 7.49
CA LEU A 374 -21.07 11.70 6.20
C LEU A 374 -21.55 10.76 5.08
N THR A 375 -22.83 10.40 5.06
CA THR A 375 -23.44 9.53 4.02
C THR A 375 -23.35 10.13 2.62
N GLU A 376 -23.21 11.44 2.53
CA GLU A 376 -23.00 12.20 1.30
C GLU A 376 -21.72 11.75 0.57
N TYR A 377 -20.68 11.42 1.32
CA TYR A 377 -19.44 10.90 0.74
C TYR A 377 -19.69 9.63 -0.09
N GLN A 378 -20.46 8.69 0.45
CA GLN A 378 -20.78 7.45 -0.27
C GLN A 378 -21.62 7.73 -1.53
N THR A 379 -22.53 8.68 -1.46
CA THR A 379 -23.38 9.10 -2.58
C THR A 379 -22.54 9.73 -3.70
N LEU A 380 -21.68 10.70 -3.36
CA LEU A 380 -20.76 11.36 -4.29
C LEU A 380 -19.77 10.37 -4.91
N LEU A 381 -19.24 9.44 -4.09
CA LEU A 381 -18.34 8.38 -4.54
C LEU A 381 -19.00 7.52 -5.61
N ARG A 382 -20.25 7.07 -5.39
CA ARG A 382 -21.00 6.24 -6.35
C ARG A 382 -21.35 6.96 -7.64
N GLN A 383 -21.52 8.27 -7.61
CA GLN A 383 -21.80 9.11 -8.79
C GLN A 383 -20.53 9.44 -9.59
N SER A 384 -19.35 9.23 -9.02
CA SER A 384 -18.08 9.59 -9.62
C SER A 384 -17.61 8.61 -10.70
N TRP A 385 -16.73 9.07 -11.59
CA TRP A 385 -16.05 8.21 -12.55
C TRP A 385 -15.18 7.15 -11.88
N LEU A 386 -14.68 7.43 -10.67
CA LEU A 386 -13.91 6.47 -9.87
C LEU A 386 -14.73 5.21 -9.61
N TRP A 387 -15.98 5.36 -9.17
CA TRP A 387 -16.85 4.22 -8.91
C TRP A 387 -17.10 3.40 -10.16
N GLN A 388 -17.40 4.05 -11.29
CA GLN A 388 -17.62 3.39 -12.58
C GLN A 388 -16.38 2.59 -13.01
N GLU A 389 -15.20 3.17 -12.83
CA GLU A 389 -13.93 2.51 -13.14
C GLU A 389 -13.70 1.27 -12.28
N LEU A 390 -13.97 1.35 -10.97
CA LEU A 390 -13.86 0.22 -10.05
C LEU A 390 -14.92 -0.86 -10.32
N GLU A 391 -16.14 -0.46 -10.69
CA GLU A 391 -17.18 -1.41 -11.11
C GLU A 391 -16.76 -2.22 -12.32
N ASN A 392 -16.22 -1.58 -13.33
CA ASN A 392 -15.74 -2.24 -14.53
C ASN A 392 -14.58 -3.19 -14.26
N GLY A 393 -13.69 -2.85 -13.31
CA GLY A 393 -12.56 -3.70 -12.92
C GLY A 393 -12.87 -4.78 -11.87
N SER A 394 -14.11 -4.86 -11.36
CA SER A 394 -14.45 -5.62 -10.15
C SER A 394 -14.23 -7.13 -10.25
N ASN A 395 -14.39 -7.72 -11.43
CA ASN A 395 -14.25 -9.15 -11.65
C ASN A 395 -12.83 -9.61 -11.98
N PHE A 396 -11.90 -8.67 -12.23
CA PHE A 396 -10.57 -8.99 -12.73
C PHE A 396 -9.85 -10.01 -11.86
N LYS A 397 -9.55 -9.69 -10.61
CA LYS A 397 -8.87 -10.62 -9.71
C LYS A 397 -9.67 -11.91 -9.43
N PRO A 398 -10.99 -11.87 -9.16
CA PRO A 398 -11.79 -13.07 -8.99
C PRO A 398 -11.74 -14.07 -10.16
N TRP A 399 -11.65 -13.61 -11.40
CA TRP A 399 -11.49 -14.50 -12.55
C TRP A 399 -10.11 -15.18 -12.56
N PHE A 400 -9.04 -14.47 -12.24
CA PHE A 400 -7.71 -15.06 -12.16
C PHE A 400 -7.57 -16.09 -11.03
N LYS A 401 -8.36 -16.00 -9.97
CA LYS A 401 -8.45 -17.05 -8.94
C LYS A 401 -9.01 -18.38 -9.44
N LYS A 402 -9.75 -18.36 -10.55
CA LYS A 402 -10.24 -19.58 -11.22
C LYS A 402 -9.20 -20.18 -12.18
N GLY A 403 -8.02 -19.60 -12.25
CA GLY A 403 -6.93 -20.01 -13.11
C GLY A 403 -6.57 -18.93 -14.15
N ARG A 404 -5.30 -18.89 -14.52
CA ARG A 404 -4.74 -17.85 -15.41
C ARG A 404 -5.44 -17.82 -16.78
N VAL A 405 -5.71 -18.98 -17.38
CA VAL A 405 -6.36 -19.07 -18.70
C VAL A 405 -7.78 -18.49 -18.64
N ILE A 406 -8.57 -18.87 -17.63
CA ILE A 406 -9.92 -18.35 -17.43
C ILE A 406 -9.87 -16.84 -17.19
N GLY A 407 -8.92 -16.38 -16.37
CA GLY A 407 -8.69 -14.96 -16.11
C GLY A 407 -8.46 -14.17 -17.38
N PHE A 408 -7.60 -14.63 -18.29
CA PHE A 408 -7.32 -13.97 -19.58
C PHE A 408 -8.53 -13.96 -20.50
N ILE A 409 -9.21 -15.10 -20.65
CA ILE A 409 -10.40 -15.20 -21.53
C ILE A 409 -11.48 -14.24 -21.03
N MET A 410 -11.78 -14.26 -19.73
CA MET A 410 -12.83 -13.41 -19.18
C MET A 410 -12.46 -11.93 -19.17
N THR A 411 -11.19 -11.60 -18.93
CA THR A 411 -10.70 -10.21 -19.08
C THR A 411 -10.82 -9.75 -20.54
N GLY A 412 -10.50 -10.60 -21.51
CA GLY A 412 -10.71 -10.31 -22.92
C GLY A 412 -12.19 -10.07 -23.24
N ILE A 413 -13.09 -10.92 -22.72
CA ILE A 413 -14.54 -10.72 -22.90
C ILE A 413 -14.99 -9.39 -22.28
N GLU A 414 -14.67 -9.16 -21.00
CA GLU A 414 -15.18 -8.03 -20.22
C GLU A 414 -14.58 -6.68 -20.69
N HIS A 415 -13.30 -6.63 -21.05
CA HIS A 415 -12.59 -5.38 -21.31
C HIS A 415 -12.21 -5.16 -22.79
N TRP A 416 -12.43 -6.13 -23.66
CA TRP A 416 -12.16 -6.00 -25.09
C TRP A 416 -13.40 -6.25 -25.95
N LEU A 417 -14.14 -7.36 -25.71
CA LEU A 417 -15.27 -7.74 -26.54
C LEU A 417 -16.55 -6.96 -26.20
N LEU A 418 -16.99 -6.97 -24.93
CA LEU A 418 -18.23 -6.31 -24.50
C LEU A 418 -18.26 -4.81 -24.81
N PRO A 419 -17.19 -4.02 -24.58
CA PRO A 419 -17.17 -2.61 -24.95
C PRO A 419 -17.35 -2.37 -26.45
N ARG A 420 -16.76 -3.25 -27.31
CA ARG A 420 -16.90 -3.17 -28.77
C ARG A 420 -18.31 -3.53 -29.26
N MET A 421 -19.04 -4.32 -28.48
CA MET A 421 -20.45 -4.61 -28.68
C MET A 421 -21.41 -3.51 -28.12
N GLY A 422 -20.86 -2.43 -27.59
CA GLY A 422 -21.65 -1.35 -26.96
C GLY A 422 -22.14 -1.67 -25.55
N ILE A 423 -21.72 -2.78 -24.96
CA ILE A 423 -22.11 -3.18 -23.58
C ILE A 423 -21.15 -2.53 -22.60
N LYS A 424 -21.60 -1.42 -22.03
CA LYS A 424 -20.78 -0.61 -21.08
C LYS A 424 -20.77 -1.14 -19.66
N LYS A 425 -21.74 -1.97 -19.27
CA LYS A 425 -21.86 -2.52 -17.91
C LYS A 425 -21.80 -4.04 -17.95
N ILE A 426 -20.86 -4.61 -17.21
CA ILE A 426 -20.69 -6.07 -17.10
C ILE A 426 -21.93 -6.64 -16.39
N PRO A 427 -22.65 -7.61 -17.01
CA PRO A 427 -23.94 -8.10 -16.49
C PRO A 427 -23.82 -9.11 -15.35
N TRP A 428 -22.62 -9.51 -14.97
CA TRP A 428 -22.36 -10.45 -13.88
C TRP A 428 -21.35 -9.90 -12.88
N ARG A 429 -21.32 -10.51 -11.68
CA ARG A 429 -20.33 -10.21 -10.65
C ARG A 429 -19.75 -11.49 -10.08
N VAL A 430 -18.42 -11.49 -9.92
CA VAL A 430 -17.67 -12.59 -9.31
C VAL A 430 -17.07 -12.07 -8.00
N LYS A 431 -17.28 -12.82 -6.92
CA LYS A 431 -16.78 -12.43 -5.59
C LYS A 431 -15.62 -13.32 -5.17
N ASN A 432 -14.72 -12.76 -4.38
CA ASN A 432 -13.74 -13.51 -3.62
C ASN A 432 -14.43 -14.05 -2.34
N ASN A 433 -14.23 -15.34 -2.05
CA ASN A 433 -14.92 -16.00 -0.92
C ASN A 433 -13.97 -16.37 0.22
N ARG A 434 -12.65 -16.17 0.07
CA ARG A 434 -11.67 -16.57 1.08
C ARG A 434 -10.67 -15.44 1.33
N PRO A 435 -10.40 -15.09 2.59
CA PRO A 435 -9.33 -14.17 2.93
C PRO A 435 -7.96 -14.79 2.64
N ASP A 436 -6.95 -13.94 2.44
CA ASP A 436 -5.64 -14.37 1.95
C ASP A 436 -4.85 -15.21 2.97
N ASN A 437 -5.07 -15.03 4.27
CA ASN A 437 -4.38 -15.76 5.34
C ASN A 437 -4.70 -17.26 5.37
N ILE A 438 -5.94 -17.66 5.02
CA ILE A 438 -6.38 -19.07 5.10
C ILE A 438 -6.13 -19.86 3.81
N THR A 439 -5.41 -19.31 2.84
CA THR A 439 -5.22 -19.96 1.54
C THR A 439 -4.04 -20.92 1.51
N LEU A 440 -3.11 -20.84 2.47
CA LEU A 440 -1.96 -21.73 2.53
C LEU A 440 -2.36 -23.19 2.72
N GLN A 441 -1.75 -24.06 1.94
CA GLN A 441 -1.82 -25.51 2.13
C GLN A 441 -0.73 -25.98 3.09
N PRO A 442 -0.90 -27.13 3.76
CA PRO A 442 0.17 -27.71 4.57
C PRO A 442 1.45 -27.94 3.76
N ALA A 443 2.59 -27.72 4.41
CA ALA A 443 3.91 -27.81 3.78
C ALA A 443 4.21 -29.20 3.19
N ASN A 444 3.74 -30.27 3.85
CA ASN A 444 3.89 -31.65 3.40
C ASN A 444 3.01 -32.03 2.19
N LYS A 445 2.00 -31.19 1.87
CA LYS A 445 1.14 -31.35 0.68
C LYS A 445 1.52 -30.41 -0.45
N SER A 446 2.56 -29.59 -0.26
CA SER A 446 2.97 -28.57 -1.20
C SER A 446 4.35 -28.89 -1.77
N GLN A 447 4.53 -28.64 -3.07
CA GLN A 447 5.83 -28.83 -3.70
C GLN A 447 6.82 -27.82 -3.15
N LYS A 448 7.93 -28.30 -2.58
CA LYS A 448 9.02 -27.45 -2.11
C LYS A 448 9.66 -26.70 -3.28
N LYS A 449 9.74 -25.39 -3.18
CA LYS A 449 10.43 -24.54 -4.17
C LYS A 449 11.90 -24.41 -3.76
N LEU A 450 12.78 -24.67 -4.70
CA LEU A 450 14.22 -24.46 -4.55
C LEU A 450 14.57 -23.19 -5.34
N TYR A 451 15.39 -22.36 -4.73
CA TYR A 451 15.87 -21.11 -5.31
C TYR A 451 17.39 -21.13 -5.38
N ASP A 452 17.91 -20.61 -6.48
CA ASP A 452 19.36 -20.49 -6.68
C ASP A 452 19.97 -19.47 -5.72
N LYS A 453 21.24 -19.67 -5.38
CA LYS A 453 21.99 -18.65 -4.63
C LYS A 453 22.16 -17.40 -5.49
N PRO A 454 22.04 -16.21 -4.90
CA PRO A 454 22.22 -14.97 -5.64
C PRO A 454 23.68 -14.82 -6.13
N ASP A 455 23.85 -14.24 -7.32
CA ASP A 455 25.15 -14.01 -7.95
C ASP A 455 25.82 -12.68 -7.52
N GLY A 456 25.13 -11.84 -6.77
CA GLY A 456 25.59 -10.52 -6.33
C GLY A 456 25.71 -9.46 -7.44
N LYS A 457 25.28 -9.76 -8.66
CA LYS A 457 25.33 -8.87 -9.83
C LYS A 457 23.95 -8.57 -10.39
N LEU A 458 23.21 -9.60 -10.73
CA LEU A 458 21.84 -9.52 -11.22
C LEU A 458 20.84 -9.90 -10.12
N THR A 459 21.18 -10.90 -9.33
CA THR A 459 20.38 -11.41 -8.21
C THR A 459 21.07 -11.15 -6.90
N PHE A 460 20.30 -10.87 -5.84
CA PHE A 460 20.83 -10.43 -4.57
C PHE A 460 20.12 -11.15 -3.41
N ASP A 461 20.78 -11.21 -2.27
CA ASP A 461 20.19 -11.66 -1.02
C ASP A 461 19.23 -10.61 -0.41
N ILE A 462 18.46 -11.04 0.60
CA ILE A 462 17.46 -10.18 1.26
C ILE A 462 18.13 -9.02 1.99
N LEU A 463 19.20 -9.28 2.76
CA LEU A 463 19.80 -8.25 3.63
C LEU A 463 20.47 -7.13 2.82
N SER A 464 21.21 -7.47 1.76
CA SER A 464 21.75 -6.47 0.83
C SER A 464 20.66 -5.69 0.10
N SER A 465 19.46 -6.27 -0.04
CA SER A 465 18.30 -5.58 -0.60
C SER A 465 17.69 -4.62 0.41
N VAL A 466 17.49 -5.04 1.65
CA VAL A 466 16.98 -4.18 2.74
C VAL A 466 17.89 -2.97 2.97
N TYR A 467 19.19 -3.12 2.87
CA TYR A 467 20.14 -2.00 2.95
C TYR A 467 19.79 -0.87 1.96
N LEU A 468 19.36 -1.21 0.74
CA LEU A 468 18.96 -0.23 -0.29
C LEU A 468 17.56 0.37 -0.07
N SER A 469 16.82 -0.06 0.94
CA SER A 469 15.57 0.58 1.35
C SER A 469 15.79 1.70 2.36
N ASN A 470 17.04 1.95 2.75
CA ASN A 470 17.42 2.87 3.82
C ASN A 470 16.60 2.59 5.10
N THR A 471 16.48 1.31 5.44
CA THR A 471 15.74 0.86 6.61
C THR A 471 16.70 0.49 7.73
N TRP A 472 16.54 1.16 8.85
CA TRP A 472 17.15 0.82 10.12
C TRP A 472 16.31 1.42 11.23
N HIS A 473 15.71 0.57 12.05
CA HIS A 473 15.00 1.01 13.25
C HIS A 473 15.95 0.98 14.43
N ASP A 474 15.72 1.82 15.40
CA ASP A 474 16.42 1.76 16.67
C ASP A 474 16.17 0.38 17.32
N ASP A 475 17.23 -0.33 17.67
CA ASP A 475 17.14 -1.66 18.29
C ASP A 475 16.49 -1.60 19.68
N ASP A 476 16.61 -0.45 20.32
CA ASP A 476 16.09 -0.19 21.66
C ASP A 476 14.78 0.62 21.62
N GLN A 477 13.87 0.29 20.71
CA GLN A 477 12.50 0.78 20.71
C GLN A 477 11.50 -0.37 20.84
N PRO A 478 10.24 -0.11 21.29
CA PRO A 478 9.22 -1.14 21.37
C PRO A 478 8.99 -1.82 20.01
N VAL A 479 8.97 -3.15 20.00
CA VAL A 479 8.74 -3.92 18.77
C VAL A 479 7.34 -3.65 18.25
N HIS A 480 7.23 -3.15 17.02
CA HIS A 480 5.97 -2.81 16.35
C HIS A 480 5.27 -4.01 15.69
N LEU A 481 5.89 -5.18 15.74
CA LEU A 481 5.34 -6.45 15.27
C LEU A 481 4.85 -7.24 16.48
N LYS A 482 3.56 -7.18 16.76
CA LYS A 482 2.97 -7.77 17.96
C LYS A 482 2.55 -9.21 17.68
N ILE A 483 2.96 -10.13 18.55
CA ILE A 483 2.53 -11.54 18.54
C ILE A 483 1.43 -11.72 19.57
N SER A 484 0.26 -12.20 19.16
CA SER A 484 -0.88 -12.40 20.06
C SER A 484 -0.72 -13.65 20.91
N ASP A 485 -0.24 -14.76 20.35
CA ASP A 485 0.04 -16.02 21.03
C ASP A 485 1.43 -16.52 20.65
N GLN A 486 2.32 -16.64 21.61
CA GLN A 486 3.72 -17.05 21.45
C GLN A 486 3.89 -18.51 21.00
N ASN A 487 2.86 -19.35 21.15
CA ASN A 487 2.91 -20.76 20.77
C ASN A 487 2.62 -20.98 19.27
N ILE A 488 1.78 -20.14 18.66
CA ILE A 488 1.32 -20.30 17.27
C ILE A 488 2.47 -20.37 16.26
N PRO A 489 3.52 -19.55 16.34
CA PRO A 489 4.63 -19.63 15.40
C PRO A 489 5.27 -21.01 15.31
N ILE A 490 5.38 -21.73 16.42
CA ILE A 490 5.99 -23.06 16.44
C ILE A 490 4.93 -24.15 16.17
N SER A 491 3.86 -24.18 16.97
CA SER A 491 2.90 -25.29 16.93
C SER A 491 2.00 -25.32 15.69
N ILE A 492 1.90 -24.21 14.97
CA ILE A 492 1.06 -24.10 13.77
C ILE A 492 1.88 -23.69 12.57
N ASN A 493 2.58 -22.52 12.63
CA ASN A 493 3.22 -21.98 11.45
C ASN A 493 4.42 -22.82 11.03
N LEU A 494 5.28 -23.22 11.97
CA LEU A 494 6.41 -24.10 11.66
C LEU A 494 5.97 -25.53 11.36
N ASP A 495 5.18 -26.15 12.25
CA ASP A 495 4.80 -27.56 12.13
C ASP A 495 3.94 -27.86 10.89
N ILE A 496 2.94 -27.00 10.61
CA ILE A 496 1.98 -27.28 9.53
C ILE A 496 2.45 -26.68 8.22
N TYR A 497 2.96 -25.43 8.25
CA TYR A 497 3.27 -24.65 7.05
C TYR A 497 4.78 -24.48 6.79
N GLY A 498 5.63 -25.04 7.66
CA GLY A 498 7.10 -24.99 7.52
C GLY A 498 7.68 -23.60 7.75
N GLY A 499 7.09 -22.76 8.60
CA GLY A 499 7.54 -21.41 8.92
C GLY A 499 7.41 -20.44 7.74
N PRO A 500 6.19 -20.16 7.25
CA PRO A 500 5.99 -19.34 6.04
C PRO A 500 6.45 -17.88 6.23
N GLU A 501 6.64 -17.42 7.46
CA GLU A 501 7.10 -16.08 7.82
C GLU A 501 8.45 -15.74 7.19
N GLU A 502 9.37 -16.68 7.17
CA GLU A 502 10.71 -16.51 6.55
C GLU A 502 10.62 -16.26 5.05
N ARG A 503 9.54 -16.71 4.41
CA ARG A 503 9.38 -16.66 2.95
C ARG A 503 8.46 -15.54 2.49
N TYR A 504 7.36 -15.27 3.19
CA TYR A 504 6.50 -14.17 2.78
C TYR A 504 7.08 -12.79 3.17
N CYS A 505 7.96 -12.73 4.16
CA CYS A 505 8.64 -11.50 4.52
C CYS A 505 9.74 -11.15 3.51
N PRO A 506 9.66 -10.00 2.81
CA PRO A 506 10.66 -9.62 1.83
C PRO A 506 11.88 -8.91 2.45
N ALA A 507 11.98 -8.89 3.79
CA ALA A 507 12.97 -8.11 4.51
C ALA A 507 13.78 -8.91 5.55
N GLY A 508 13.60 -10.24 5.63
CA GLY A 508 14.36 -11.06 6.57
C GLY A 508 14.11 -10.72 8.04
N VAL A 509 12.85 -10.39 8.35
CA VAL A 509 12.45 -10.04 9.73
C VAL A 509 12.29 -11.27 10.60
N TYR A 510 11.86 -12.39 10.04
CA TYR A 510 11.51 -13.60 10.77
C TYR A 510 12.51 -14.71 10.49
N GLU A 511 12.97 -15.36 11.56
CA GLU A 511 13.87 -16.50 11.51
C GLU A 511 13.47 -17.54 12.57
N PHE A 512 13.44 -18.81 12.20
CA PHE A 512 13.26 -19.90 13.15
C PHE A 512 14.63 -20.43 13.59
N LEU A 513 14.94 -20.21 14.86
CA LEU A 513 16.21 -20.59 15.47
C LEU A 513 15.99 -21.73 16.47
N GLN A 514 16.95 -22.66 16.49
CA GLN A 514 17.01 -23.67 17.54
C GLN A 514 17.81 -23.11 18.72
N ASP A 515 17.19 -23.14 19.89
CA ASP A 515 17.88 -22.77 21.13
C ASP A 515 18.96 -23.79 21.45
N SER A 516 20.18 -23.33 21.72
CA SER A 516 21.33 -24.19 21.93
C SER A 516 21.25 -25.04 23.22
N GLU A 517 20.56 -24.57 24.23
CA GLU A 517 20.46 -25.22 25.55
C GLU A 517 19.25 -26.16 25.61
N THR A 518 18.08 -25.66 25.20
CA THR A 518 16.81 -26.40 25.31
C THR A 518 16.49 -27.25 24.08
N GLN A 519 17.21 -27.04 22.96
CA GLN A 519 16.94 -27.64 21.64
C GLN A 519 15.54 -27.29 21.09
N ASN A 520 14.80 -26.40 21.74
CA ASN A 520 13.49 -25.96 21.31
C ASN A 520 13.61 -24.95 20.17
N MET A 521 12.69 -25.00 19.22
CA MET A 521 12.56 -24.00 18.18
C MET A 521 11.92 -22.74 18.74
N ARG A 522 12.41 -21.57 18.34
CA ARG A 522 11.81 -20.26 18.64
C ARG A 522 11.77 -19.37 17.41
N LEU A 523 10.78 -18.48 17.34
CA LEU A 523 10.73 -17.44 16.33
C LEU A 523 11.56 -16.22 16.80
N GLN A 524 12.56 -15.86 16.01
CA GLN A 524 13.31 -14.61 16.16
C GLN A 524 12.69 -13.53 15.29
N ILE A 525 12.49 -12.32 15.84
CA ILE A 525 11.96 -11.16 15.12
C ILE A 525 13.04 -10.08 15.07
N ASN A 526 13.60 -9.88 13.88
CA ASN A 526 14.60 -8.85 13.57
C ASN A 526 13.83 -7.58 13.10
N SER A 527 13.16 -6.92 14.02
CA SER A 527 12.25 -5.80 13.71
C SER A 527 12.94 -4.60 13.05
N GLN A 528 14.23 -4.43 13.28
CA GLN A 528 15.08 -3.40 12.65
C GLN A 528 15.11 -3.50 11.12
N ASN A 529 14.89 -4.69 10.55
CA ASN A 529 14.86 -4.92 9.10
C ASN A 529 13.47 -4.59 8.48
N CYS A 530 12.47 -4.27 9.29
CA CYS A 530 11.09 -4.14 8.82
C CYS A 530 10.91 -2.93 7.89
N ILE A 531 10.54 -3.17 6.63
CA ILE A 531 10.27 -2.16 5.61
C ILE A 531 8.78 -1.75 5.54
N HIS A 532 8.00 -2.04 6.57
CA HIS A 532 6.57 -1.69 6.70
C HIS A 532 5.67 -2.19 5.55
N CYS A 533 6.01 -3.33 4.94
CA CYS A 533 5.22 -3.89 3.85
C CYS A 533 3.87 -4.46 4.28
N LYS A 534 3.69 -4.77 5.57
CA LYS A 534 2.47 -5.30 6.21
C LYS A 534 2.03 -6.69 5.73
N VAL A 535 2.88 -7.42 5.04
CA VAL A 535 2.54 -8.75 4.53
C VAL A 535 2.31 -9.75 5.66
N CYS A 536 3.07 -9.68 6.74
CA CYS A 536 2.88 -10.53 7.92
C CYS A 536 1.49 -10.38 8.55
N ASP A 537 1.02 -9.15 8.70
CA ASP A 537 -0.33 -8.83 9.20
C ASP A 537 -1.47 -9.35 8.29
N ILE A 538 -1.17 -9.59 7.01
CA ILE A 538 -2.15 -10.07 6.02
C ILE A 538 -2.06 -11.59 5.84
N LYS A 539 -0.85 -12.14 5.70
CA LYS A 539 -0.63 -13.51 5.23
C LYS A 539 -0.43 -14.54 6.33
N ASP A 540 -0.14 -14.11 7.56
CA ASP A 540 -0.01 -15.05 8.68
C ASP A 540 -1.26 -15.95 8.80
N PRO A 541 -1.12 -17.29 8.82
CA PRO A 541 -2.26 -18.22 8.73
C PRO A 541 -3.31 -18.03 9.82
N LYS A 542 -2.89 -17.63 11.00
CA LYS A 542 -3.77 -17.35 12.14
C LYS A 542 -3.97 -15.86 12.42
N GLN A 543 -3.40 -14.99 11.59
CA GLN A 543 -3.32 -13.54 11.86
C GLN A 543 -2.79 -13.24 13.27
N ASN A 544 -1.82 -14.03 13.71
CA ASN A 544 -1.18 -13.92 15.01
C ASN A 544 -0.21 -12.74 15.08
N ILE A 545 0.28 -12.27 13.92
CA ILE A 545 1.18 -11.15 13.80
C ILE A 545 0.38 -9.90 13.44
N THR A 546 0.41 -8.91 14.33
CA THR A 546 -0.19 -7.59 14.07
C THR A 546 0.90 -6.56 13.88
N TRP A 547 0.91 -5.89 12.72
CA TRP A 547 1.75 -4.73 12.49
C TRP A 547 1.08 -3.51 13.13
N THR A 548 1.78 -2.82 14.03
CA THR A 548 1.39 -1.55 14.62
C THR A 548 2.31 -0.43 14.14
N THR A 549 1.91 0.82 14.27
CA THR A 549 2.75 1.93 13.85
C THR A 549 3.94 2.09 14.80
N PRO A 550 5.20 2.06 14.33
CA PRO A 550 6.37 2.34 15.16
C PRO A 550 6.48 3.83 15.49
N GLU A 551 7.49 4.21 16.28
CA GLU A 551 7.86 5.61 16.48
C GLU A 551 7.89 6.37 15.17
N GLY A 552 7.42 7.62 15.20
CA GLY A 552 7.40 8.50 14.03
C GLY A 552 8.81 8.99 13.65
N GLY A 553 8.95 9.53 12.42
CA GLY A 553 10.20 10.04 11.90
C GLY A 553 11.21 8.98 11.43
N ASN A 554 10.85 7.71 11.56
CA ASN A 554 11.70 6.58 11.20
C ASN A 554 11.54 6.14 9.74
N VAL A 555 12.35 5.18 9.38
CA VAL A 555 12.51 4.51 8.08
C VAL A 555 11.34 3.56 7.74
N PRO A 556 11.21 3.04 6.48
CA PRO A 556 12.15 3.16 5.36
C PRO A 556 12.15 4.54 4.69
N ASN A 557 13.20 4.85 3.91
CA ASN A 557 13.23 6.02 3.04
C ASN A 557 13.49 5.60 1.59
N TYR A 558 12.43 5.58 0.79
CA TYR A 558 12.45 5.14 -0.60
C TYR A 558 12.79 6.29 -1.54
N THR A 559 14.03 6.73 -1.53
CA THR A 559 14.47 7.86 -2.37
C THR A 559 14.25 7.58 -3.87
N GLY A 560 13.40 8.37 -4.52
CA GLY A 560 13.19 8.32 -5.96
C GLY A 560 12.34 7.14 -6.47
N MET A 561 11.72 6.37 -5.57
CA MET A 561 10.94 5.18 -5.92
C MET A 561 9.44 5.44 -6.03
#